data_3ea920eccd0e3ef427ed3a07d532d7ae
#
_entry.id   3ea920eccd0e3ef427ed3a07d532d7ae
#
_cell.length_a   1.000
_cell.length_b   1.000
_cell.length_c   1.000
_cell.angle_alpha   90.00
_cell.angle_beta   90.00
_cell.angle_gamma   90.00
#
_symmetry.space_group_name_H-M   'P 1'
#
loop_
_entity.id
_entity.type
_entity.pdbx_description
1 polymer ?
#
loop_
_entity_poly.entity_id
_entity_poly.type
_entity_poly.pdbx_seq_one_letter_code
_entity_poly.pdbx_strand_id
1 'polypeptide(L)'
;MMDRFCGYLDKVFQFRSLMGRLTDSRPEPVIPTAAVFGTAFAMFATCRGSLNGIDKERHFPGRLQNFVGPRVPSGDTVGRVYAQLDSGALREVLKDVHLRIKRNKMIGTTTGWSFAAVDGHEFFRQPQALLRSVPDAHRESG
;
A
#
# COMPACT_ATOMS: atom_id res chain seq x y z
N MET A 1 -17.27 15.88 -3.15
CA MET A 1 -16.42 15.60 -1.96
C MET A 1 -15.08 15.03 -2.38
N MET A 2 -15.01 14.00 -3.22
CA MET A 2 -13.77 13.36 -3.67
C MET A 2 -12.82 14.33 -4.39
N ASP A 3 -13.33 15.19 -5.29
CA ASP A 3 -12.50 16.15 -6.04
C ASP A 3 -11.79 17.17 -5.13
N ARG A 4 -12.48 17.64 -4.08
CA ARG A 4 -11.88 18.55 -3.08
C ARG A 4 -10.79 17.84 -2.27
N PHE A 5 -11.03 16.59 -1.89
CA PHE A 5 -10.05 15.77 -1.17
C PHE A 5 -8.82 15.51 -2.04
N CYS A 6 -9.01 15.12 -3.30
CA CYS A 6 -7.90 14.91 -4.23
C CYS A 6 -7.12 16.20 -4.49
N GLY A 7 -7.81 17.33 -4.68
CA GLY A 7 -7.18 18.64 -4.82
C GLY A 7 -6.36 19.04 -3.59
N TYR A 8 -6.85 18.73 -2.39
CA TYR A 8 -6.11 18.94 -1.15
C TYR A 8 -4.85 18.07 -1.09
N LEU A 9 -4.96 16.78 -1.42
CA LEU A 9 -3.80 15.87 -1.45
C LEU A 9 -2.74 16.33 -2.44
N ASP A 10 -3.13 16.77 -3.62
CA ASP A 10 -2.19 17.28 -4.62
C ASP A 10 -1.54 18.59 -4.17
N LYS A 11 -2.30 19.51 -3.59
CA LYS A 11 -1.79 20.79 -3.12
C LYS A 11 -0.82 20.63 -1.94
N VAL A 12 -1.15 19.79 -0.97
CA VAL A 12 -0.40 19.66 0.29
C VAL A 12 0.73 18.64 0.16
N PHE A 13 0.45 17.50 -0.47
CA PHE A 13 1.37 16.36 -0.54
C PHE A 13 2.01 16.16 -1.90
N GLN A 14 1.57 16.88 -2.95
CA GLN A 14 1.95 16.60 -4.33
C GLN A 14 1.69 15.11 -4.68
N PHE A 15 0.52 14.63 -4.30
CA PHE A 15 0.19 13.22 -4.28
C PHE A 15 0.41 12.53 -5.63
N ARG A 16 -0.02 13.15 -6.73
CA ARG A 16 0.18 12.60 -8.08
C ARG A 16 1.65 12.44 -8.43
N SER A 17 2.47 13.42 -8.06
CA SER A 17 3.92 13.36 -8.27
C SER A 17 4.55 12.22 -7.46
N LEU A 18 4.13 12.02 -6.21
CA LEU A 18 4.59 10.91 -5.38
C LEU A 18 4.18 9.55 -5.97
N MET A 19 2.93 9.43 -6.42
CA MET A 19 2.46 8.19 -7.06
C MET A 19 3.20 7.89 -8.36
N GLY A 20 3.61 8.93 -9.12
CA GLY A 20 4.38 8.77 -10.34
C GLY A 20 5.81 8.25 -10.13
N ARG A 21 6.32 8.28 -8.89
CA ARG A 21 7.63 7.72 -8.52
C ARG A 21 7.59 6.23 -8.19
N LEU A 22 6.40 5.69 -8.00
CA LEU A 22 6.22 4.27 -7.70
C LEU A 22 6.40 3.45 -8.96
N THR A 23 7.19 2.40 -8.85
CA THR A 23 7.50 1.48 -9.94
C THR A 23 7.06 0.07 -9.58
N ASP A 24 6.78 -0.71 -10.60
CA ASP A 24 6.51 -2.14 -10.48
C ASP A 24 7.30 -2.91 -11.55
N SER A 25 7.31 -4.22 -11.46
CA SER A 25 8.11 -5.10 -12.33
C SER A 25 7.53 -5.31 -13.72
N ARG A 26 6.38 -4.70 -14.06
CA ARG A 26 5.75 -4.91 -15.37
C ARG A 26 6.49 -4.13 -16.46
N PRO A 27 6.91 -4.77 -17.55
CA PRO A 27 7.42 -4.06 -18.73
C PRO A 27 6.26 -3.34 -19.42
N GLU A 28 6.42 -2.05 -19.71
CA GLU A 28 5.48 -1.20 -20.45
C GLU A 28 3.99 -1.38 -20.07
N PRO A 29 3.60 -1.08 -18.83
CA PRO A 29 2.26 -1.38 -18.34
C PRO A 29 1.20 -0.53 -19.07
N VAL A 30 0.20 -1.16 -19.66
CA VAL A 30 -0.97 -0.51 -20.30
C VAL A 30 -1.73 0.37 -19.30
N ILE A 31 -1.79 -0.04 -18.04
CA ILE A 31 -2.32 0.75 -16.93
C ILE A 31 -1.14 1.25 -16.12
N PRO A 32 -0.92 2.56 -16.02
CA PRO A 32 0.20 3.13 -15.28
C PRO A 32 0.23 2.68 -13.82
N THR A 33 1.41 2.48 -13.27
CA THR A 33 1.61 2.12 -11.85
C THR A 33 0.93 3.13 -10.93
N ALA A 34 1.04 4.43 -11.24
CA ALA A 34 0.37 5.50 -10.50
C ALA A 34 -1.16 5.31 -10.44
N ALA A 35 -1.80 4.83 -11.50
CA ALA A 35 -3.24 4.56 -11.52
C ALA A 35 -3.60 3.38 -10.60
N VAL A 36 -2.76 2.34 -10.56
CA VAL A 36 -2.94 1.18 -9.65
C VAL A 36 -2.86 1.62 -8.20
N PHE A 37 -1.83 2.41 -7.84
CA PHE A 37 -1.69 2.93 -6.49
C PHE A 37 -2.78 3.92 -6.12
N GLY A 38 -3.15 4.81 -7.02
CA GLY A 38 -4.26 5.74 -6.81
C GLY A 38 -5.58 5.01 -6.55
N THR A 39 -5.83 3.90 -7.25
CA THR A 39 -7.03 3.08 -7.06
C THR A 39 -7.04 2.42 -5.68
N ALA A 40 -5.93 1.80 -5.27
CA ALA A 40 -5.83 1.21 -3.94
C ALA A 40 -5.95 2.27 -2.84
N PHE A 41 -5.29 3.42 -3.01
CA PHE A 41 -5.44 4.53 -2.09
C PHE A 41 -6.90 4.99 -1.96
N ALA A 42 -7.60 5.16 -3.08
CA ALA A 42 -9.01 5.55 -3.08
C ALA A 42 -9.89 4.50 -2.38
N MET A 43 -9.59 3.22 -2.56
CA MET A 43 -10.28 2.13 -1.86
C MET A 43 -10.15 2.25 -0.34
N PHE A 44 -8.93 2.46 0.17
CA PHE A 44 -8.69 2.65 1.61
C PHE A 44 -9.29 3.95 2.13
N ALA A 45 -9.10 5.06 1.42
CA ALA A 45 -9.60 6.38 1.83
C ALA A 45 -11.13 6.47 1.87
N THR A 46 -11.83 5.63 1.08
CA THR A 46 -13.28 5.56 1.06
C THR A 46 -13.86 4.41 1.88
N CYS A 47 -13.01 3.70 2.63
CA CYS A 47 -13.40 2.53 3.43
C CYS A 47 -14.08 1.42 2.61
N ARG A 48 -13.78 1.32 1.33
CA ARG A 48 -14.28 0.28 0.41
C ARG A 48 -13.44 -0.98 0.51
N GLY A 49 -13.37 -1.61 1.66
CA GLY A 49 -12.43 -2.63 2.12
C GLY A 49 -12.19 -3.89 1.26
N SER A 50 -12.52 -3.90 -0.04
CA SER A 50 -12.27 -5.09 -0.87
C SER A 50 -11.97 -4.75 -2.33
N LEU A 51 -11.15 -5.59 -2.97
CA LEU A 51 -10.86 -5.52 -4.41
C LEU A 51 -12.14 -5.65 -5.25
N ASN A 52 -13.12 -6.45 -4.81
CA ASN A 52 -14.44 -6.54 -5.45
C ASN A 52 -15.20 -5.20 -5.42
N GLY A 53 -14.94 -4.35 -4.43
CA GLY A 53 -15.48 -3.00 -4.37
C GLY A 53 -14.96 -2.13 -5.51
N ILE A 54 -13.70 -2.29 -5.90
CA ILE A 54 -13.10 -1.61 -7.05
C ILE A 54 -13.81 -1.99 -8.35
N ASP A 55 -14.06 -3.26 -8.56
CA ASP A 55 -14.69 -3.74 -9.79
C ASP A 55 -16.13 -3.21 -9.93
N LYS A 56 -16.86 -3.07 -8.85
CA LYS A 56 -18.17 -2.43 -8.84
C LYS A 56 -18.09 -0.94 -9.19
N GLU A 57 -17.15 -0.19 -8.59
CA GLU A 57 -16.96 1.25 -8.86
C GLU A 57 -16.44 1.52 -10.29
N ARG A 58 -15.72 0.59 -10.88
CA ARG A 58 -15.20 0.68 -12.25
C ARG A 58 -16.31 0.79 -13.29
N HIS A 59 -17.49 0.23 -13.01
CA HIS A 59 -18.66 0.31 -13.88
C HIS A 59 -19.42 1.63 -13.76
N PHE A 60 -19.09 2.45 -12.75
CA PHE A 60 -19.68 3.79 -12.56
C PHE A 60 -18.64 4.85 -12.98
N PRO A 61 -18.73 5.36 -14.22
CA PRO A 61 -17.78 6.35 -14.70
C PRO A 61 -17.87 7.65 -13.89
N GLY A 62 -16.74 8.26 -13.64
CA GLY A 62 -16.65 9.63 -13.14
C GLY A 62 -15.82 9.79 -11.87
N ARG A 63 -16.16 9.14 -10.78
CA ARG A 63 -15.52 9.42 -9.49
C ARG A 63 -14.08 8.90 -9.40
N LEU A 64 -13.89 7.63 -9.73
CA LEU A 64 -12.57 7.01 -9.66
C LEU A 64 -11.69 7.41 -10.86
N GLN A 65 -12.29 7.53 -12.05
CA GLN A 65 -11.58 7.97 -13.26
C GLN A 65 -11.00 9.38 -13.14
N ASN A 66 -11.72 10.31 -12.51
CA ASN A 66 -11.22 11.67 -12.27
C ASN A 66 -9.98 11.68 -11.38
N PHE A 67 -9.85 10.68 -10.52
CA PHE A 67 -8.71 10.58 -9.60
C PHE A 67 -7.53 9.81 -10.18
N VAL A 68 -7.78 8.64 -10.77
CA VAL A 68 -6.72 7.73 -11.22
C VAL A 68 -6.42 7.82 -12.72
N GLY A 69 -7.26 8.51 -13.48
CA GLY A 69 -7.16 8.61 -14.95
C GLY A 69 -8.14 7.69 -15.68
N PRO A 70 -8.15 7.75 -17.02
CA PRO A 70 -9.18 7.12 -17.84
C PRO A 70 -9.21 5.58 -17.77
N ARG A 71 -8.10 4.96 -17.39
CA ARG A 71 -7.96 3.50 -17.29
C ARG A 71 -7.91 3.07 -15.82
N VAL A 72 -9.08 2.80 -15.27
CA VAL A 72 -9.21 2.26 -13.91
C VAL A 72 -8.83 0.78 -13.91
N PRO A 73 -7.84 0.35 -13.10
CA PRO A 73 -7.47 -1.06 -13.00
C PRO A 73 -8.59 -1.90 -12.37
N SER A 74 -8.63 -3.19 -12.72
CA SER A 74 -9.46 -4.17 -12.02
C SER A 74 -8.86 -4.53 -10.66
N GLY A 75 -9.67 -5.09 -9.76
CA GLY A 75 -9.21 -5.63 -8.48
C GLY A 75 -8.06 -6.63 -8.64
N ASP A 76 -8.14 -7.54 -9.62
CA ASP A 76 -7.07 -8.49 -9.92
C ASP A 76 -5.78 -7.81 -10.37
N THR A 77 -5.89 -6.74 -11.16
CA THR A 77 -4.71 -5.97 -11.58
C THR A 77 -4.06 -5.31 -10.38
N VAL A 78 -4.85 -4.71 -9.49
CA VAL A 78 -4.34 -4.13 -8.25
C VAL A 78 -3.64 -5.19 -7.41
N GLY A 79 -4.26 -6.34 -7.17
CA GLY A 79 -3.66 -7.43 -6.39
C GLY A 79 -2.33 -7.92 -6.97
N ARG A 80 -2.27 -8.17 -8.29
CA ARG A 80 -1.04 -8.62 -8.96
C ARG A 80 0.10 -7.62 -8.88
N VAL A 81 -0.19 -6.33 -9.06
CA VAL A 81 0.82 -5.29 -9.00
C VAL A 81 1.36 -5.15 -7.57
N TYR A 82 0.49 -5.19 -6.57
CA TYR A 82 0.90 -5.13 -5.17
C TYR A 82 1.77 -6.33 -4.74
N ALA A 83 1.53 -7.51 -5.30
CA ALA A 83 2.36 -8.68 -5.05
C ALA A 83 3.79 -8.56 -5.60
N GLN A 84 4.02 -7.65 -6.56
CA GLN A 84 5.30 -7.45 -7.25
C GLN A 84 5.87 -6.05 -7.02
N LEU A 85 5.37 -5.35 -6.02
CA LEU A 85 5.74 -3.98 -5.72
C LEU A 85 7.19 -3.87 -5.23
N ASP A 86 7.89 -2.85 -5.73
CA ASP A 86 9.15 -2.42 -5.13
C ASP A 86 8.91 -1.74 -3.77
N SER A 87 9.20 -2.48 -2.71
CA SER A 87 9.06 -1.99 -1.33
C SER A 87 10.02 -0.83 -1.02
N GLY A 88 11.13 -0.72 -1.73
CA GLY A 88 12.10 0.38 -1.57
C GLY A 88 11.49 1.70 -2.03
N ALA A 89 10.93 1.74 -3.25
CA ALA A 89 10.26 2.91 -3.79
C ALA A 89 9.08 3.36 -2.90
N LEU A 90 8.30 2.40 -2.38
CA LEU A 90 7.20 2.72 -1.47
C LEU A 90 7.69 3.35 -0.15
N ARG A 91 8.77 2.84 0.44
CA ARG A 91 9.37 3.40 1.67
C ARG A 91 9.82 4.85 1.47
N GLU A 92 10.46 5.16 0.35
CA GLU A 92 10.89 6.54 0.05
C GLU A 92 9.69 7.47 -0.12
N VAL A 93 8.63 7.03 -0.79
CA VAL A 93 7.38 7.81 -0.89
C VAL A 93 6.75 8.06 0.48
N LEU A 94 6.67 7.03 1.33
CA LEU A 94 6.14 7.16 2.70
C LEU A 94 6.98 8.11 3.55
N LYS A 95 8.30 8.07 3.42
CA LYS A 95 9.23 8.98 4.09
C LYS A 95 8.98 10.43 3.68
N ASP A 96 8.81 10.68 2.38
CA ASP A 96 8.49 12.02 1.87
C ASP A 96 7.13 12.52 2.38
N VAL A 97 6.12 11.66 2.43
CA VAL A 97 4.81 12.00 3.04
C VAL A 97 4.99 12.37 4.52
N HIS A 98 5.74 11.56 5.28
CA HIS A 98 6.02 11.83 6.69
C HIS A 98 6.72 13.18 6.89
N LEU A 99 7.75 13.48 6.10
CA LEU A 99 8.47 14.75 6.17
C LEU A 99 7.55 15.94 5.87
N ARG A 100 6.62 15.81 4.92
CA ARG A 100 5.63 16.86 4.61
C ARG A 100 4.63 17.05 5.75
N ILE A 101 4.13 15.99 6.35
CA ILE A 101 3.26 16.03 7.52
C ILE A 101 3.95 16.76 8.68
N LYS A 102 5.21 16.42 8.95
CA LYS A 102 6.03 17.05 9.98
C LYS A 102 6.26 18.54 9.68
N ARG A 103 6.64 18.88 8.45
CA ARG A 103 6.87 20.27 8.02
C ARG A 103 5.61 21.12 8.13
N ASN A 104 4.45 20.55 7.82
CA ASN A 104 3.15 21.22 7.90
C ASN A 104 2.58 21.24 9.33
N LYS A 105 3.37 20.82 10.33
CA LYS A 105 2.96 20.79 11.75
C LYS A 105 1.64 20.00 11.98
N MET A 106 1.34 19.04 11.14
CA MET A 106 0.14 18.20 11.27
C MET A 106 0.32 17.13 12.35
N ILE A 107 1.58 16.80 12.67
CA ILE A 107 1.93 16.01 13.84
C ILE A 107 2.47 17.00 14.87
N GLY A 108 1.60 17.45 15.77
CA GLY A 108 1.97 18.35 16.86
C GLY A 108 2.49 17.56 18.06
N THR A 109 3.67 17.90 18.52
CA THR A 109 4.14 17.49 19.84
C THR A 109 3.76 18.59 20.82
N THR A 110 2.58 18.50 21.43
CA THR A 110 2.13 19.42 22.47
C THR A 110 2.98 19.32 23.76
N THR A 111 3.71 18.23 23.91
CA THR A 111 4.44 17.89 25.14
C THR A 111 5.96 17.82 24.97
N GLY A 112 6.49 18.11 23.77
CA GLY A 112 7.92 17.91 23.46
C GLY A 112 8.34 16.44 23.28
N TRP A 113 7.44 15.48 23.49
CA TRP A 113 7.68 14.05 23.31
C TRP A 113 7.11 13.57 21.96
N SER A 114 7.85 12.69 21.29
CA SER A 114 7.37 11.99 20.10
C SER A 114 7.07 10.54 20.46
N PHE A 115 5.85 10.11 20.18
CA PHE A 115 5.44 8.71 20.38
C PHE A 115 5.43 7.99 19.04
N ALA A 116 5.99 6.79 19.02
CA ALA A 116 5.90 5.87 17.89
C ALA A 116 5.19 4.61 18.36
N ALA A 117 4.09 4.24 17.71
CA ALA A 117 3.47 2.94 17.89
C ALA A 117 4.04 1.99 16.83
N VAL A 118 4.61 0.89 17.28
CA VAL A 118 5.09 -0.18 16.42
C VAL A 118 4.16 -1.37 16.64
N ASP A 119 3.37 -1.69 15.61
CA ASP A 119 2.55 -2.90 15.58
C ASP A 119 3.33 -3.98 14.83
N GLY A 120 3.67 -5.05 15.50
CA GLY A 120 4.36 -6.21 14.95
C GLY A 120 3.37 -7.34 14.73
N HIS A 121 3.07 -7.66 13.47
CA HIS A 121 2.48 -8.94 13.15
C HIS A 121 3.58 -10.01 13.15
N GLU A 122 3.58 -10.86 14.15
CA GLU A 122 4.34 -12.12 14.08
C GLU A 122 3.65 -13.02 13.06
N PHE A 123 4.24 -13.13 11.87
CA PHE A 123 3.94 -14.24 11.01
C PHE A 123 4.59 -15.47 11.62
N PHE A 124 3.81 -16.35 12.22
CA PHE A 124 4.29 -17.66 12.61
C PHE A 124 4.78 -18.37 11.34
N ARG A 125 6.07 -18.27 11.07
CA ARG A 125 6.72 -19.27 10.24
C ARG A 125 6.69 -20.54 11.06
N GLN A 126 5.88 -21.51 10.68
CA GLN A 126 6.07 -22.87 11.16
C GLN A 126 7.52 -23.26 10.81
N PRO A 127 8.38 -23.47 11.80
CA PRO A 127 9.72 -23.92 11.52
C PRO A 127 9.65 -25.39 11.13
N GLN A 128 9.52 -25.68 9.85
CA GLN A 128 9.77 -27.03 9.33
C GLN A 128 11.17 -27.56 9.71
N ALA A 129 12.06 -26.71 10.20
CA ALA A 129 13.38 -27.07 10.68
C ALA A 129 13.38 -27.77 12.04
N LEU A 130 12.37 -27.60 12.88
CA LEU A 130 12.35 -28.24 14.21
C LEU A 130 11.96 -29.72 14.18
N LEU A 131 11.34 -30.20 13.12
CA LEU A 131 10.99 -31.60 12.96
C LEU A 131 12.14 -32.49 12.45
N ARG A 132 13.25 -31.89 12.02
CA ARG A 132 14.43 -32.65 11.55
C ARG A 132 15.54 -32.85 12.59
N SER A 133 15.37 -32.34 13.79
CA SER A 133 16.41 -32.43 14.85
C SER A 133 15.99 -33.22 16.09
N VAL A 134 14.95 -34.05 15.99
CA VAL A 134 14.72 -35.08 17.02
C VAL A 134 15.64 -36.27 16.65
N PRO A 135 16.74 -36.51 17.40
CA PRO A 135 17.52 -37.74 17.19
C PRO A 135 16.62 -38.93 17.54
N ASP A 136 16.62 -39.95 16.70
CA ASP A 136 16.09 -41.27 17.01
C ASP A 136 16.88 -41.85 18.20
N ALA A 137 16.57 -41.40 19.40
CA ALA A 137 17.01 -42.05 20.63
C ALA A 137 15.91 -43.03 21.05
N HIS A 138 15.92 -44.20 20.52
CA HIS A 138 15.49 -45.47 21.13
C HIS A 138 15.36 -46.55 20.03
N ARG A 139 16.49 -47.05 19.64
CA ARG A 139 16.61 -48.42 19.11
C ARG A 139 17.88 -49.04 19.63
N GLU A 140 17.91 -49.35 20.91
CA GLU A 140 18.79 -50.37 21.45
C GLU A 140 18.05 -51.15 22.50
N SER A 141 18.19 -52.44 22.37
CA SER A 141 17.95 -53.49 23.32
C SER A 141 16.68 -54.34 23.12
N GLY A 142 16.97 -55.56 22.72
CA GLY A 142 16.16 -56.74 23.01
C GLY A 142 16.24 -57.79 21.96
#